data_aceae4a59e6f405f0fb0e754d9e1d93b
#
_entry.id   aceae4a59e6f405f0fb0e754d9e1d93b
#
_cell.length_a   1.000
_cell.length_b   1.000
_cell.length_c   1.000
_cell.angle_alpha   90.00
_cell.angle_beta   90.00
_cell.angle_gamma   90.00
#
_symmetry.space_group_name_H-M   'P 1'
#
loop_
_entity.id
_entity.type
_entity.pdbx_description
1 polymer ?
#
loop_
_entity_poly.entity_id
_entity_poly.type
_entity_poly.pdbx_seq_one_letter_code
_entity_poly.pdbx_strand_id
1 'polypeptide(L)'
;YTLTVDSDLCAITSIVNGDGTTISNSHYATEPRNETPYYAIRLKASAGKVWTSTVAGDSENAITVTGKWAYSTSAPSDIAHVCKRLASYIYRQKDNAGDLDRAVIAGNSTILPAQIPSDIRLMLTPYKRLSR
;
A
#
# COMPACT_ATOMS: atom_id res chain seq x y z
N TYR A 1 -19.58 0.55 14.55
CA TYR A 1 -19.98 0.61 13.13
C TYR A 1 -18.79 0.62 12.15
N THR A 2 -17.55 0.82 12.62
CA THR A 2 -16.35 0.89 11.77
C THR A 2 -15.44 -0.31 12.02
N LEU A 3 -15.07 -1.00 10.96
CA LEU A 3 -14.07 -2.06 10.94
C LEU A 3 -12.78 -1.46 10.35
N THR A 4 -11.70 -1.43 11.11
CA THR A 4 -10.37 -1.02 10.63
C THR A 4 -9.66 -2.22 10.02
N VAL A 5 -8.87 -1.98 8.99
CA VAL A 5 -8.04 -3.00 8.35
C VAL A 5 -6.56 -2.66 8.53
N ASP A 6 -5.75 -3.67 8.81
CA ASP A 6 -4.33 -3.48 9.13
C ASP A 6 -3.44 -3.38 7.88
N SER A 7 -3.97 -3.79 6.75
CA SER A 7 -3.26 -3.80 5.48
C SER A 7 -3.98 -2.95 4.44
N ASP A 8 -3.23 -2.49 3.44
CA ASP A 8 -3.77 -1.69 2.36
C ASP A 8 -4.76 -2.52 1.53
N LEU A 9 -6.02 -2.13 1.54
CA LEU A 9 -7.10 -2.79 0.81
C LEU A 9 -7.50 -1.91 -0.37
N CYS A 10 -7.40 -2.39 -1.60
CA CYS A 10 -7.73 -1.60 -2.78
C CYS A 10 -9.01 -2.03 -3.51
N ALA A 11 -9.49 -3.23 -3.25
CA ALA A 11 -10.78 -3.67 -3.78
C ALA A 11 -11.41 -4.70 -2.85
N ILE A 12 -12.72 -4.64 -2.69
CA ILE A 12 -13.50 -5.57 -1.88
C ILE A 12 -14.32 -6.45 -2.81
N THR A 13 -14.18 -7.76 -2.66
CA THR A 13 -14.98 -8.75 -3.40
C THR A 13 -16.19 -9.18 -2.59
N SER A 14 -15.99 -9.50 -1.31
CA SER A 14 -17.06 -9.87 -0.39
C SER A 14 -16.70 -9.57 1.04
N ILE A 15 -17.71 -9.37 1.87
CA ILE A 15 -17.56 -9.24 3.31
C ILE A 15 -18.57 -10.20 3.94
N VAL A 16 -18.07 -11.08 4.81
CA VAL A 16 -18.90 -11.99 5.61
C VAL A 16 -18.76 -11.56 7.06
N ASN A 17 -19.87 -11.25 7.69
CA ASN A 17 -19.95 -10.85 9.08
C ASN A 17 -19.79 -12.06 10.01
N GLY A 18 -19.52 -11.85 11.29
CA GLY A 18 -19.33 -12.92 12.26
C GLY A 18 -20.54 -13.83 12.49
N ASP A 19 -21.73 -13.37 12.15
CA ASP A 19 -22.96 -14.19 12.14
C ASP A 19 -23.13 -15.01 10.83
N GLY A 20 -22.15 -15.02 9.96
CA GLY A 20 -22.20 -15.69 8.65
C GLY A 20 -22.97 -14.92 7.56
N THR A 21 -23.54 -13.76 7.88
CA THR A 21 -24.28 -12.98 6.87
C THR A 21 -23.34 -12.22 5.95
N THR A 22 -23.65 -12.22 4.66
CA THR A 22 -22.91 -11.41 3.68
C THR A 22 -23.37 -9.95 3.75
N ILE A 23 -22.41 -9.04 3.84
CA ILE A 23 -22.66 -7.60 3.81
C ILE A 23 -22.56 -7.09 2.37
N SER A 24 -23.69 -6.67 1.83
CA SER A 24 -23.75 -6.10 0.47
C SER A 24 -23.01 -4.76 0.41
N ASN A 25 -22.45 -4.42 -0.76
CA ASN A 25 -21.78 -3.15 -1.02
C ASN A 25 -22.68 -1.91 -0.81
N SER A 26 -24.00 -2.07 -0.90
CA SER A 26 -24.96 -1.01 -0.57
C SER A 26 -25.00 -0.67 0.93
N HIS A 27 -24.58 -1.60 1.81
CA HIS A 27 -24.68 -1.51 3.27
C HIS A 27 -23.47 -0.89 3.95
N TYR A 28 -22.37 -0.67 3.23
CA TYR A 28 -21.16 -0.08 3.79
C TYR A 28 -20.62 1.07 2.94
N ALA A 29 -19.67 1.79 3.48
CA ALA A 29 -18.83 2.74 2.79
C ALA A 29 -17.38 2.49 3.20
N THR A 30 -16.48 2.67 2.26
CA THR A 30 -15.03 2.60 2.53
C THR A 30 -14.50 3.93 3.01
N GLU A 31 -13.41 3.91 3.77
CA GLU A 31 -12.67 5.09 4.17
C GLU A 31 -11.20 4.92 3.77
N PRO A 32 -10.65 5.85 2.95
CA PRO A 32 -11.32 6.98 2.29
C PRO A 32 -12.36 6.51 1.26
N ARG A 33 -13.33 7.35 0.94
CA ARG A 33 -14.48 6.93 0.10
C ARG A 33 -14.15 6.72 -1.37
N ASN A 34 -13.29 7.56 -1.93
CA ASN A 34 -13.03 7.63 -3.38
C ASN A 34 -11.57 7.39 -3.73
N GLU A 35 -10.76 7.01 -2.76
CA GLU A 35 -9.33 6.81 -2.92
C GLU A 35 -8.90 5.48 -2.32
N THR A 36 -7.93 4.83 -2.94
CA THR A 36 -7.27 3.65 -2.38
C THR A 36 -5.90 4.03 -1.85
N PRO A 37 -5.37 3.33 -0.86
CA PRO A 37 -5.94 2.15 -0.18
C PRO A 37 -6.98 2.52 0.89
N TYR A 38 -7.94 1.63 1.09
CA TYR A 38 -8.90 1.74 2.18
C TYR A 38 -8.26 1.29 3.49
N TYR A 39 -8.47 2.04 4.55
CA TYR A 39 -8.02 1.68 5.91
C TYR A 39 -9.18 1.30 6.83
N ALA A 40 -10.41 1.57 6.43
CA ALA A 40 -11.58 1.19 7.22
C ALA A 40 -12.81 0.95 6.34
N ILE A 41 -13.73 0.15 6.89
CA ILE A 41 -15.04 -0.15 6.30
C ILE A 41 -16.09 0.23 7.33
N ARG A 42 -16.97 1.16 6.96
CA ARG A 42 -18.00 1.67 7.85
C ARG A 42 -19.38 1.20 7.40
N LEU A 43 -20.11 0.56 8.29
CA LEU A 43 -21.51 0.22 8.04
C LEU A 43 -22.38 1.49 8.03
N LYS A 44 -23.28 1.56 7.06
CA LYS A 44 -24.27 2.64 6.98
C LYS A 44 -25.36 2.40 8.03
N ALA A 45 -25.74 3.46 8.74
CA ALA A 45 -26.82 3.38 9.73
C ALA A 45 -28.15 2.91 9.13
N SER A 46 -28.43 3.31 7.87
CA SER A 46 -29.63 2.90 7.13
C SER A 46 -29.69 1.42 6.78
N ALA A 47 -28.56 0.70 6.87
CA ALA A 47 -28.52 -0.73 6.58
C ALA A 47 -29.05 -1.60 7.73
N GLY A 48 -29.22 -1.04 8.94
CA GLY A 48 -29.65 -1.76 10.11
C GLY A 48 -28.74 -2.93 10.50
N LYS A 49 -27.47 -2.90 10.04
CA LYS A 49 -26.48 -3.94 10.30
C LYS A 49 -25.48 -3.50 11.36
N VAL A 50 -24.97 -4.47 12.10
CA VAL A 50 -23.90 -4.28 13.08
C VAL A 50 -22.80 -5.31 12.82
N TRP A 51 -21.57 -4.94 13.15
CA TRP A 51 -20.48 -5.90 13.11
C TRP A 51 -20.64 -6.91 14.26
N THR A 52 -20.67 -8.19 13.92
CA THR A 52 -20.68 -9.27 14.88
C THR A 52 -19.26 -9.79 15.03
N SER A 53 -18.67 -9.57 16.20
CA SER A 53 -17.27 -9.92 16.47
C SER A 53 -17.10 -11.32 17.08
N THR A 54 -18.19 -12.07 17.28
CA THR A 54 -18.13 -13.41 17.88
C THR A 54 -18.82 -14.43 16.99
N VAL A 55 -18.13 -15.52 16.71
CA VAL A 55 -18.67 -16.72 16.07
C VAL A 55 -18.55 -17.87 17.05
N ALA A 56 -19.66 -18.46 17.43
CA ALA A 56 -19.69 -19.62 18.34
C ALA A 56 -18.88 -19.43 19.65
N GLY A 57 -18.81 -18.20 20.16
CA GLY A 57 -18.06 -17.85 21.36
C GLY A 57 -16.62 -17.44 21.15
N ASP A 58 -16.10 -17.55 19.91
CA ASP A 58 -14.79 -17.06 19.53
C ASP A 58 -14.89 -15.65 18.93
N SER A 59 -14.00 -14.74 19.37
CA SER A 59 -13.94 -13.37 18.87
C SER A 59 -12.86 -13.17 17.79
N GLU A 60 -11.99 -14.15 17.60
CA GLU A 60 -10.94 -14.07 16.61
C GLU A 60 -11.44 -14.52 15.24
N ASN A 61 -11.00 -13.80 14.20
CA ASN A 61 -11.34 -14.10 12.80
C ASN A 61 -12.86 -14.17 12.49
N ALA A 62 -13.69 -13.48 13.28
CA ALA A 62 -15.13 -13.51 13.11
C ALA A 62 -15.60 -12.88 11.79
N ILE A 63 -14.94 -11.80 11.36
CA ILE A 63 -15.31 -11.06 10.15
C ILE A 63 -14.31 -11.37 9.06
N THR A 64 -14.79 -11.83 7.90
CA THR A 64 -13.96 -12.16 6.74
C THR A 64 -14.14 -11.11 5.65
N VAL A 65 -13.05 -10.44 5.27
CA VAL A 65 -13.01 -9.51 4.15
C VAL A 65 -12.19 -10.13 3.03
N THR A 66 -12.83 -10.43 1.91
CA THR A 66 -12.18 -10.95 0.72
C THR A 66 -12.01 -9.82 -0.30
N GLY A 67 -10.79 -9.64 -0.80
CA GLY A 67 -10.50 -8.54 -1.71
C GLY A 67 -9.09 -8.57 -2.26
N LYS A 68 -8.70 -7.46 -2.88
CA LYS A 68 -7.32 -7.23 -3.33
C LYS A 68 -6.60 -6.37 -2.31
N TRP A 69 -5.56 -6.92 -1.73
CA TRP A 69 -4.74 -6.28 -0.71
C TRP A 69 -3.49 -5.70 -1.35
N ALA A 70 -3.55 -4.42 -1.67
CA ALA A 70 -2.47 -3.66 -2.28
C ALA A 70 -2.76 -2.16 -2.14
N TYR A 71 -1.77 -1.32 -2.44
CA TYR A 71 -1.95 0.12 -2.51
C TYR A 71 -3.00 0.52 -3.55
N SER A 72 -2.98 -0.14 -4.72
CA SER A 72 -3.93 0.08 -5.81
C SER A 72 -4.04 -1.15 -6.72
N THR A 73 -5.05 -1.21 -7.55
CA THR A 73 -5.27 -2.32 -8.52
C THR A 73 -4.29 -2.31 -9.68
N SER A 74 -3.67 -1.16 -9.95
CA SER A 74 -2.63 -0.96 -10.96
C SER A 74 -1.56 -0.03 -10.41
N ALA A 75 -0.32 -0.18 -10.88
CA ALA A 75 0.77 0.69 -10.44
C ALA A 75 0.46 2.15 -10.80
N PRO A 76 0.53 3.09 -9.85
CA PRO A 76 0.47 4.52 -10.15
C PRO A 76 1.51 4.90 -11.22
N SER A 77 1.16 5.87 -12.07
CA SER A 77 2.05 6.33 -13.15
C SER A 77 3.42 6.79 -12.65
N ASP A 78 3.44 7.43 -11.48
CA ASP A 78 4.66 7.93 -10.83
C ASP A 78 5.58 6.78 -10.43
N ILE A 79 5.02 5.71 -9.85
CA ILE A 79 5.78 4.51 -9.49
C ILE A 79 6.33 3.82 -10.74
N ALA A 80 5.52 3.71 -11.81
CA ALA A 80 6.00 3.15 -13.07
C ALA A 80 7.13 3.99 -13.67
N HIS A 81 7.04 5.32 -13.57
CA HIS A 81 8.10 6.24 -14.02
C HIS A 81 9.37 6.10 -13.18
N VAL A 82 9.25 6.10 -11.86
CA VAL A 82 10.35 5.89 -10.92
C VAL A 82 11.06 4.57 -11.20
N CYS A 83 10.30 3.50 -11.43
CA CYS A 83 10.85 2.17 -11.71
C CYS A 83 11.70 2.18 -13.00
N LYS A 84 11.21 2.81 -14.08
CA LYS A 84 11.94 2.96 -15.34
C LYS A 84 13.24 3.79 -15.15
N ARG A 85 13.16 4.89 -14.41
CA ARG A 85 14.33 5.74 -14.11
C ARG A 85 15.37 5.00 -13.29
N LEU A 86 14.94 4.29 -12.25
CA LEU A 86 15.84 3.50 -11.40
C LEU A 86 16.52 2.39 -12.20
N ALA A 87 15.76 1.67 -13.04
CA ALA A 87 16.32 0.64 -13.91
C ALA A 87 17.36 1.21 -14.87
N SER A 88 17.06 2.36 -15.51
CA SER A 88 18.01 3.05 -16.39
C SER A 88 19.26 3.51 -15.64
N TYR A 89 19.09 4.00 -14.41
CA TYR A 89 20.20 4.42 -13.56
C TYR A 89 21.12 3.24 -13.21
N ILE A 90 20.56 2.13 -12.75
CA ILE A 90 21.33 0.91 -12.42
C ILE A 90 22.01 0.35 -13.66
N TYR A 91 21.32 0.33 -14.81
CA TYR A 91 21.88 -0.15 -16.06
C TYR A 91 23.12 0.66 -16.50
N ARG A 92 23.06 1.99 -16.38
CA ARG A 92 24.20 2.87 -16.71
C ARG A 92 25.37 2.72 -15.75
N GLN A 93 25.12 2.36 -14.50
CA GLN A 93 26.20 2.10 -13.53
C GLN A 93 27.01 0.86 -13.88
N LYS A 94 26.41 -0.13 -14.56
CA LYS A 94 27.11 -1.32 -15.03
C LYS A 94 28.34 -1.01 -15.91
N ASP A 95 28.24 0.03 -16.74
CA ASP A 95 29.33 0.41 -17.66
C ASP A 95 30.41 1.25 -16.95
N ASN A 96 30.10 1.83 -15.80
CA ASN A 96 31.06 2.51 -14.94
C ASN A 96 31.62 1.53 -13.90
N ALA A 97 32.17 0.40 -14.36
CA ALA A 97 32.62 -0.73 -13.55
C ALA A 97 33.86 -0.47 -12.63
N GLY A 98 34.04 0.75 -12.19
CA GLY A 98 34.89 1.09 -11.05
C GLY A 98 34.06 1.04 -9.79
N ASP A 99 34.13 -0.08 -9.12
CA ASP A 99 33.81 -0.26 -7.69
C ASP A 99 32.72 0.67 -7.15
N LEU A 100 31.44 0.28 -7.29
CA LEU A 100 30.28 1.04 -6.84
C LEU A 100 30.29 1.36 -5.33
N ASP A 101 31.16 0.71 -4.57
CA ASP A 101 31.33 0.88 -3.12
C ASP A 101 32.53 1.78 -2.75
N ARG A 102 33.34 2.24 -3.70
CA ARG A 102 34.49 3.08 -3.41
C ARG A 102 34.28 4.51 -3.85
N ALA A 103 34.66 5.43 -2.95
CA ALA A 103 34.77 6.83 -3.28
C ALA A 103 35.88 7.01 -4.35
N VAL A 104 35.52 7.58 -5.50
CA VAL A 104 36.49 7.92 -6.54
C VAL A 104 37.01 9.34 -6.26
N ILE A 105 38.32 9.47 -6.11
CA ILE A 105 38.98 10.77 -5.99
C ILE A 105 39.32 11.24 -7.38
N ALA A 106 38.58 12.20 -7.89
CA ALA A 106 38.86 12.86 -9.15
C ALA A 106 39.34 14.29 -8.87
N GLY A 107 40.65 14.49 -8.92
CA GLY A 107 41.27 15.76 -8.56
C GLY A 107 41.11 16.09 -7.07
N ASN A 108 40.58 17.27 -6.74
CA ASN A 108 40.35 17.74 -5.38
C ASN A 108 38.91 17.40 -4.86
N SER A 109 38.14 16.61 -5.59
CA SER A 109 36.76 16.25 -5.24
C SER A 109 36.61 14.75 -5.01
N THR A 110 36.02 14.39 -3.88
CA THR A 110 35.63 13.01 -3.58
C THR A 110 34.23 12.75 -4.14
N ILE A 111 34.13 11.91 -5.13
CA ILE A 111 32.84 11.49 -5.68
C ILE A 111 32.43 10.24 -4.89
N LEU A 112 31.44 10.38 -4.04
CA LEU A 112 30.83 9.24 -3.34
C LEU A 112 29.98 8.43 -4.33
N PRO A 113 29.97 7.09 -4.19
CA PRO A 113 29.05 6.27 -4.97
C PRO A 113 27.63 6.78 -4.79
N ALA A 114 26.97 7.06 -5.91
CA ALA A 114 25.64 7.63 -5.88
C ALA A 114 24.66 6.56 -5.37
N GLN A 115 24.22 6.71 -4.16
CA GLN A 115 23.01 6.06 -3.68
C GLN A 115 21.84 6.41 -4.61
N ILE A 116 20.68 5.76 -4.41
CA ILE A 116 19.45 6.08 -5.17
C ILE A 116 19.33 7.60 -5.37
N PRO A 117 19.15 8.10 -6.60
CA PRO A 117 19.04 9.53 -6.89
C PRO A 117 18.01 10.23 -6.01
N SER A 118 18.32 11.43 -5.56
CA SER A 118 17.49 12.17 -4.60
C SER A 118 16.09 12.46 -5.13
N ASP A 119 15.95 12.68 -6.42
CA ASP A 119 14.67 12.89 -7.10
C ASP A 119 13.78 11.64 -7.04
N ILE A 120 14.36 10.45 -7.24
CA ILE A 120 13.65 9.17 -7.08
C ILE A 120 13.18 9.00 -5.62
N ARG A 121 14.04 9.33 -4.65
CA ARG A 121 13.65 9.28 -3.23
C ARG A 121 12.49 10.22 -2.92
N LEU A 122 12.53 11.43 -3.47
CA LEU A 122 11.48 12.42 -3.27
C LEU A 122 10.15 11.94 -3.85
N MET A 123 10.15 11.38 -5.06
CA MET A 123 8.95 10.84 -5.72
C MET A 123 8.36 9.64 -4.97
N LEU A 124 9.16 8.87 -4.24
CA LEU A 124 8.70 7.74 -3.43
C LEU A 124 8.18 8.15 -2.04
N THR A 125 8.45 9.37 -1.61
CA THR A 125 8.07 9.83 -0.26
C THR A 125 6.57 9.72 0.03
N PRO A 126 5.64 10.07 -0.87
CA PRO A 126 4.20 9.95 -0.64
C PRO A 126 3.73 8.50 -0.44
N TYR A 127 4.49 7.52 -0.95
CA TYR A 127 4.17 6.09 -0.89
C TYR A 127 4.78 5.37 0.32
N LYS A 128 5.54 6.09 1.14
CA LYS A 128 6.04 5.51 2.39
C LYS A 128 4.89 5.27 3.35
N ARG A 129 4.73 4.02 3.76
CA ARG A 129 3.80 3.69 4.83
C ARG A 129 4.32 4.30 6.14
N LEU A 130 3.52 5.16 6.75
CA LEU A 130 3.76 5.56 8.13
C LEU A 130 3.42 4.34 8.99
N SER A 131 4.41 3.81 9.71
CA SER A 131 4.14 2.79 10.73
C SER A 131 3.17 3.39 11.75
N ARG A 132 1.99 2.82 11.83
CA ARG A 132 1.03 3.09 12.90
C ARG A 132 1.37 2.29 14.13
#